data_445610b458b7f4fb0920a117e487dd5d
#
_entry.id   445610b458b7f4fb0920a117e487dd5d
#
_cell.length_a   1.000
_cell.length_b   1.000
_cell.length_c   1.000
_cell.angle_alpha   90.00
_cell.angle_beta   90.00
_cell.angle_gamma   90.00
#
_symmetry.space_group_name_H-M   'P 1'
#
loop_
_entity.id
_entity.type
_entity.pdbx_description
1 polymer ?
#
loop_
_entity_poly.entity_id
_entity_poly.type
_entity_poly.pdbx_seq_one_letter_code
_entity_poly.pdbx_strand_id
1 'polypeptide(L)'
;MKNIFSVLVVLALFMIPATVFAGEGPLPLPSGSNPEANKHNEEGMASWNQKDYKGALMHFNMASKIDGSSGEVHFNEAISYDKVGQHGTATTHFKVALKKAGGNEKILKSPILHGHIGM
;
A
#
# COMPACT_ATOMS: atom_id res chain seq x y z
N MET A 1 37.56 20.63 -27.86
CA MET A 1 37.19 21.27 -26.95
C MET A 1 35.83 21.63 -26.93
N LYS A 2 34.98 21.45 -27.36
CA LYS A 2 33.76 21.92 -27.39
C LYS A 2 32.72 20.95 -27.33
N ASN A 3 32.77 19.87 -27.15
CA ASN A 3 31.72 18.95 -27.25
C ASN A 3 31.17 18.58 -25.96
N ILE A 4 31.28 19.38 -25.01
CA ILE A 4 30.86 18.99 -23.76
C ILE A 4 29.45 19.18 -23.48
N PHE A 5 28.74 19.86 -24.31
CA PHE A 5 27.43 20.24 -23.93
C PHE A 5 26.42 19.21 -24.08
N SER A 6 26.63 18.25 -24.82
CA SER A 6 25.54 17.33 -25.12
C SER A 6 25.15 16.51 -23.95
N VAL A 7 25.94 16.49 -22.92
CA VAL A 7 25.66 15.60 -21.85
C VAL A 7 24.50 16.01 -20.99
N LEU A 8 24.22 17.26 -20.97
CA LEU A 8 23.25 17.72 -20.02
C LEU A 8 21.83 17.45 -20.32
N VAL A 9 21.54 17.26 -21.55
CA VAL A 9 20.17 17.20 -21.92
C VAL A 9 19.45 15.97 -21.44
N VAL A 10 20.20 14.95 -21.23
CA VAL A 10 19.58 13.68 -20.96
C VAL A 10 18.82 13.62 -19.70
N LEU A 11 19.20 14.41 -18.75
CA LEU A 11 18.62 14.25 -17.45
C LEU A 11 17.19 14.67 -17.33
N ALA A 12 16.77 15.52 -18.19
CA ALA A 12 15.44 16.06 -18.03
C ALA A 12 14.35 15.04 -18.26
N LEU A 13 14.69 13.98 -18.93
CA LEU A 13 13.66 13.05 -19.30
C LEU A 13 13.16 12.18 -18.18
N PHE A 14 13.87 12.17 -17.09
CA PHE A 14 13.45 11.30 -16.04
C PHE A 14 12.40 11.88 -15.15
N MET A 15 11.98 13.04 -15.46
CA MET A 15 11.01 13.67 -14.60
C MET A 15 9.60 13.21 -14.84
N ILE A 16 9.40 12.26 -15.68
CA ILE A 16 8.07 11.84 -15.96
C ILE A 16 7.55 11.03 -14.80
N PRO A 17 6.55 11.49 -14.15
CA PRO A 17 6.05 10.78 -13.00
C PRO A 17 5.24 9.59 -13.44
N ALA A 18 5.64 8.49 -13.00
CA ALA A 18 4.86 7.30 -13.23
C ALA A 18 3.65 7.26 -12.33
N THR A 19 3.56 8.18 -11.44
CA THR A 19 2.48 8.15 -10.48
C THR A 19 1.12 8.29 -11.07
N VAL A 20 1.04 8.79 -12.29
CA VAL A 20 -0.23 8.96 -12.93
C VAL A 20 -0.99 7.65 -13.05
N PHE A 21 -0.28 6.56 -13.15
CA PHE A 21 -0.93 5.28 -13.33
C PHE A 21 -0.87 4.43 -12.09
N ALA A 22 -0.44 5.00 -11.00
CA ALA A 22 -0.39 4.23 -9.78
C ALA A 22 -1.81 3.94 -9.32
N GLY A 23 -2.12 2.70 -9.12
CA GLY A 23 -3.38 2.31 -8.52
C GLY A 23 -3.35 2.57 -7.04
N GLU A 24 -4.30 2.02 -6.34
CA GLU A 24 -4.33 2.14 -4.90
C GLU A 24 -3.16 1.40 -4.29
N GLY A 25 -2.58 1.97 -3.27
CA GLY A 25 -1.46 1.39 -2.58
C GLY A 25 -1.67 1.36 -1.08
N PRO A 26 -0.68 0.86 -0.35
CA PRO A 26 -0.82 0.75 1.10
C PRO A 26 -0.85 2.10 1.78
N LEU A 27 -1.49 2.12 2.93
CA LEU A 27 -1.76 3.32 3.70
C LEU A 27 -0.86 3.36 4.94
N PRO A 28 -0.43 4.56 5.35
CA PRO A 28 0.22 4.68 6.65
C PRO A 28 -0.77 4.37 7.76
N LEU A 29 -0.27 3.87 8.88
CA LEU A 29 -1.13 3.62 10.04
C LEU A 29 -1.52 4.95 10.69
N PRO A 30 -2.64 4.98 11.41
CA PRO A 30 -3.07 6.20 12.08
C PRO A 30 -2.07 6.66 13.13
N SER A 31 -2.10 7.96 13.41
CA SER A 31 -1.32 8.53 14.50
C SER A 31 -1.64 7.79 15.80
N GLY A 32 -0.61 7.52 16.59
CA GLY A 32 -0.80 6.84 17.86
C GLY A 32 -0.80 5.33 17.77
N SER A 33 -0.58 4.78 16.58
CA SER A 33 -0.45 3.34 16.42
C SER A 33 0.79 2.83 17.14
N ASN A 34 0.78 1.55 17.47
CA ASN A 34 1.92 0.91 18.12
C ASN A 34 3.18 1.14 17.28
N PRO A 35 4.29 1.61 17.89
CA PRO A 35 5.49 1.94 17.11
C PRO A 35 6.09 0.76 16.36
N GLU A 36 6.03 -0.44 16.93
CA GLU A 36 6.58 -1.61 16.28
C GLU A 36 5.71 -2.04 15.10
N ALA A 37 4.39 -1.95 15.28
CA ALA A 37 3.47 -2.21 14.17
C ALA A 37 3.71 -1.20 13.05
N ASN A 38 3.91 0.05 13.42
CA ASN A 38 4.17 1.09 12.43
C ASN A 38 5.46 0.81 11.65
N LYS A 39 6.49 0.36 12.33
CA LYS A 39 7.74 0.00 11.67
C LYS A 39 7.53 -1.09 10.64
N HIS A 40 6.82 -2.16 11.01
CA HIS A 40 6.55 -3.23 10.05
C HIS A 40 5.66 -2.73 8.91
N ASN A 41 4.72 -1.85 9.19
CA ASN A 41 3.89 -1.29 8.14
C ASN A 41 4.74 -0.50 7.13
N GLU A 42 5.69 0.28 7.62
CA GLU A 42 6.58 1.03 6.74
C GLU A 42 7.47 0.10 5.91
N GLU A 43 7.95 -0.98 6.51
CA GLU A 43 8.72 -1.97 5.78
C GLU A 43 7.87 -2.64 4.70
N GLY A 44 6.61 -2.90 5.01
CA GLY A 44 5.69 -3.43 4.02
C GLY A 44 5.44 -2.48 2.88
N MET A 45 5.31 -1.19 3.19
CA MET A 45 5.14 -0.17 2.14
C MET A 45 6.37 -0.09 1.25
N ALA A 46 7.55 -0.20 1.82
CA ALA A 46 8.78 -0.21 1.03
C ALA A 46 8.84 -1.44 0.10
N SER A 47 8.49 -2.61 0.62
CA SER A 47 8.42 -3.81 -0.20
C SER A 47 7.41 -3.66 -1.34
N TRP A 48 6.24 -3.11 -1.04
CA TRP A 48 5.23 -2.84 -2.04
C TRP A 48 5.76 -1.95 -3.16
N ASN A 49 6.47 -0.89 -2.79
CA ASN A 49 7.01 0.03 -3.78
C ASN A 49 8.05 -0.61 -4.68
N GLN A 50 8.68 -1.69 -4.21
CA GLN A 50 9.61 -2.47 -5.01
C GLN A 50 8.89 -3.59 -5.75
N LYS A 51 7.58 -3.65 -5.68
CA LYS A 51 6.75 -4.70 -6.27
C LYS A 51 7.01 -6.07 -5.66
N ASP A 52 7.58 -6.10 -4.47
CA ASP A 52 7.73 -7.32 -3.71
C ASP A 52 6.46 -7.51 -2.86
N TYR A 53 5.42 -8.02 -3.50
CA TYR A 53 4.11 -8.10 -2.84
C TYR A 53 4.06 -9.19 -1.77
N LYS A 54 4.86 -10.25 -1.92
CA LYS A 54 4.95 -11.26 -0.88
C LYS A 54 5.64 -10.71 0.36
N GLY A 55 6.71 -9.94 0.16
CA GLY A 55 7.40 -9.28 1.26
C GLY A 55 6.51 -8.27 1.93
N ALA A 56 5.76 -7.50 1.14
CA ALA A 56 4.81 -6.55 1.68
C ALA A 56 3.77 -7.25 2.56
N LEU A 57 3.20 -8.33 2.05
CA LEU A 57 2.20 -9.09 2.81
C LEU A 57 2.76 -9.59 4.13
N MET A 58 3.99 -10.11 4.12
CA MET A 58 4.62 -10.61 5.33
C MET A 58 4.72 -9.49 6.37
N HIS A 59 5.19 -8.32 5.97
CA HIS A 59 5.34 -7.21 6.90
C HIS A 59 4.00 -6.68 7.40
N PHE A 60 3.01 -6.58 6.52
CA PHE A 60 1.68 -6.12 6.95
C PHE A 60 1.03 -7.13 7.91
N ASN A 61 1.25 -8.42 7.69
CA ASN A 61 0.76 -9.42 8.64
C ASN A 61 1.44 -9.30 9.99
N MET A 62 2.73 -9.00 10.00
CA MET A 62 3.43 -8.76 11.25
C MET A 62 2.88 -7.53 11.96
N ALA A 63 2.65 -6.46 11.23
CA ALA A 63 2.07 -5.25 11.80
C ALA A 63 0.69 -5.53 12.39
N SER A 64 -0.14 -6.26 11.67
CA SER A 64 -1.48 -6.59 12.11
C SER A 64 -1.49 -7.46 13.36
N LYS A 65 -0.54 -8.37 13.48
CA LYS A 65 -0.43 -9.20 14.68
C LYS A 65 -0.04 -8.39 15.91
N ILE A 66 0.77 -7.37 15.71
CA ILE A 66 1.18 -6.50 16.81
C ILE A 66 0.05 -5.57 17.20
N ASP A 67 -0.62 -4.98 16.22
CA ASP A 67 -1.71 -4.04 16.45
C ASP A 67 -2.70 -4.10 15.29
N GLY A 68 -3.72 -4.89 15.44
CA GLY A 68 -4.75 -5.06 14.41
C GLY A 68 -5.95 -4.15 14.57
N SER A 69 -5.81 -3.05 15.30
CA SER A 69 -6.96 -2.21 15.63
C SER A 69 -7.38 -1.26 14.50
N SER A 70 -6.53 -1.00 13.51
CA SER A 70 -6.85 -0.01 12.49
C SER A 70 -7.37 -0.65 11.22
N GLY A 71 -8.23 0.06 10.52
CA GLY A 71 -8.68 -0.36 9.20
C GLY A 71 -7.53 -0.33 8.20
N GLU A 72 -6.59 0.58 8.37
CA GLU A 72 -5.46 0.75 7.46
C GLU A 72 -4.59 -0.50 7.39
N VAL A 73 -4.30 -1.12 8.54
CA VAL A 73 -3.45 -2.31 8.52
C VAL A 73 -4.14 -3.46 7.79
N HIS A 74 -5.44 -3.61 7.98
CA HIS A 74 -6.21 -4.65 7.29
C HIS A 74 -6.37 -4.35 5.80
N PHE A 75 -6.50 -3.07 5.45
CA PHE A 75 -6.55 -2.67 4.05
C PHE A 75 -5.22 -3.03 3.37
N ASN A 76 -4.10 -2.79 4.03
CA ASN A 76 -2.78 -3.12 3.50
C ASN A 76 -2.61 -4.63 3.30
N GLU A 77 -3.09 -5.41 4.26
CA GLU A 77 -3.11 -6.86 4.10
C GLU A 77 -3.97 -7.26 2.91
N ALA A 78 -5.15 -6.67 2.80
CA ALA A 78 -6.09 -7.02 1.75
C ALA A 78 -5.54 -6.79 0.35
N ILE A 79 -4.96 -5.61 0.10
CA ILE A 79 -4.43 -5.33 -1.23
C ILE A 79 -3.22 -6.21 -1.53
N SER A 80 -2.47 -6.60 -0.51
CA SER A 80 -1.32 -7.50 -0.70
C SER A 80 -1.77 -8.92 -1.00
N TYR A 81 -2.79 -9.42 -0.30
CA TYR A 81 -3.38 -10.71 -0.63
C TYR A 81 -3.89 -10.72 -2.06
N ASP A 82 -4.53 -9.63 -2.48
CA ASP A 82 -5.04 -9.53 -3.83
C ASP A 82 -3.91 -9.62 -4.86
N LYS A 83 -2.81 -8.93 -4.61
CA LYS A 83 -1.66 -8.95 -5.51
C LYS A 83 -1.02 -10.32 -5.62
N VAL A 84 -1.05 -11.13 -4.59
CA VAL A 84 -0.49 -12.48 -4.65
C VAL A 84 -1.51 -13.52 -5.07
N GLY A 85 -2.69 -13.09 -5.49
CA GLY A 85 -3.69 -13.99 -6.06
C GLY A 85 -4.64 -14.64 -5.08
N GLN A 86 -4.60 -14.23 -3.81
CA GLN A 86 -5.49 -14.80 -2.81
C GLN A 86 -6.70 -13.89 -2.62
N HIS A 87 -7.57 -13.89 -3.63
CA HIS A 87 -8.67 -12.93 -3.70
C HIS A 87 -9.73 -13.13 -2.61
N GLY A 88 -10.00 -14.36 -2.23
CA GLY A 88 -10.97 -14.64 -1.17
C GLY A 88 -10.50 -14.13 0.19
N THR A 89 -9.22 -14.33 0.49
CA THR A 89 -8.63 -13.83 1.72
C THR A 89 -8.59 -12.31 1.70
N ALA A 90 -8.28 -11.73 0.54
CA ALA A 90 -8.31 -10.29 0.37
C ALA A 90 -9.71 -9.73 0.70
N THR A 91 -10.75 -10.36 0.20
CA THR A 91 -12.12 -9.92 0.46
C THR A 91 -12.42 -9.91 1.96
N THR A 92 -11.99 -10.93 2.68
CA THR A 92 -12.18 -10.98 4.13
C THR A 92 -11.51 -9.80 4.81
N HIS A 93 -10.28 -9.50 4.43
CA HIS A 93 -9.55 -8.37 5.03
C HIS A 93 -10.14 -7.02 4.62
N PHE A 94 -10.64 -6.89 3.40
CA PHE A 94 -11.34 -5.67 2.99
C PHE A 94 -12.58 -5.42 3.86
N LYS A 95 -13.31 -6.46 4.20
CA LYS A 95 -14.49 -6.30 5.07
C LYS A 95 -14.08 -5.81 6.46
N VAL A 96 -12.99 -6.33 6.99
CA VAL A 96 -12.49 -5.88 8.27
C VAL A 96 -12.00 -4.43 8.18
N ALA A 97 -11.30 -4.10 7.11
CA ALA A 97 -10.83 -2.74 6.89
C ALA A 97 -11.98 -1.75 6.86
N LEU A 98 -13.05 -2.08 6.17
CA LEU A 98 -14.22 -1.22 6.09
C LEU A 98 -14.84 -1.01 7.47
N LYS A 99 -14.96 -2.08 8.23
CA LYS A 99 -15.54 -2.01 9.56
C LYS A 99 -14.70 -1.15 10.50
N LYS A 100 -13.39 -1.15 10.33
CA LYS A 100 -12.47 -0.41 11.19
C LYS A 100 -11.92 0.85 10.54
N ALA A 101 -12.57 1.34 9.50
CA ALA A 101 -12.04 2.46 8.72
C ALA A 101 -11.90 3.76 9.50
N GLY A 102 -12.71 3.96 10.54
CA GLY A 102 -12.55 5.13 11.38
C GLY A 102 -12.69 6.46 10.63
N GLY A 103 -13.47 6.49 9.57
CA GLY A 103 -13.64 7.70 8.79
C GLY A 103 -12.59 7.92 7.71
N ASN A 104 -11.65 7.00 7.53
CA ASN A 104 -10.63 7.17 6.50
C ASN A 104 -11.25 7.00 5.12
N GLU A 105 -11.35 8.10 4.37
CA GLU A 105 -11.99 8.05 3.06
C GLU A 105 -11.22 7.24 2.05
N LYS A 106 -9.93 7.06 2.21
CA LYS A 106 -9.17 6.21 1.31
C LYS A 106 -9.62 4.75 1.41
N ILE A 107 -10.13 4.35 2.56
CA ILE A 107 -10.73 3.03 2.72
C ILE A 107 -12.18 3.07 2.27
N LEU A 108 -12.94 4.02 2.78
CA LEU A 108 -14.37 4.09 2.53
C LEU A 108 -14.72 4.24 1.06
N LYS A 109 -13.87 4.92 0.29
CA LYS A 109 -14.11 5.17 -1.12
C LYS A 109 -13.21 4.35 -2.03
N SER A 110 -12.54 3.35 -1.50
CA SER A 110 -11.59 2.54 -2.28
C SER A 110 -12.30 1.73 -3.36
N PRO A 111 -12.00 1.96 -4.64
CA PRO A 111 -12.58 1.14 -5.72
C PRO A 111 -12.24 -0.34 -5.60
N ILE A 112 -11.01 -0.67 -5.20
CA ILE A 112 -10.64 -2.07 -5.11
C ILE A 112 -11.41 -2.75 -3.96
N LEU A 113 -11.59 -2.06 -2.85
CA LEU A 113 -12.38 -2.59 -1.75
C LEU A 113 -13.82 -2.84 -2.19
N HIS A 114 -14.44 -1.85 -2.81
CA HIS A 114 -15.82 -1.99 -3.25
C HIS A 114 -15.97 -3.09 -4.30
N GLY A 115 -14.98 -3.24 -5.16
CA GLY A 115 -15.00 -4.31 -6.14
C GLY A 115 -14.98 -5.69 -5.49
N HIS A 116 -14.26 -5.83 -4.38
CA HIS A 116 -14.19 -7.11 -3.68
C HIS A 116 -15.43 -7.43 -2.88
N ILE A 117 -16.04 -6.44 -2.26
CA ILE A 117 -17.18 -6.72 -1.38
C ILE A 117 -18.53 -6.48 -2.04
N GLY A 118 -18.56 -6.13 -3.31
CA GLY A 118 -19.79 -6.06 -4.06
C GLY A 118 -20.65 -4.85 -3.76
N MET A 119 -20.03 -3.73 -3.44
CA MET A 119 -20.79 -2.51 -3.15
C MET A 119 -20.85 -1.57 -4.32
#